data_1388111b1357a16a6e4c89a17b712a0f
#
_entry.id   1388111b1357a16a6e4c89a17b712a0f
#
_cell.length_a   1.000
_cell.length_b   1.000
_cell.length_c   1.000
_cell.angle_alpha   90.00
_cell.angle_beta   90.00
_cell.angle_gamma   90.00
#
_symmetry.space_group_name_H-M   'P 1'
#
loop_
_entity.id
_entity.type
_entity.pdbx_description
1 polymer ?
#
loop_
_entity_poly.entity_id
_entity_poly.type
_entity_poly.pdbx_seq_one_letter_code
_entity_poly.pdbx_strand_id
1 'polypeptide(L)'
;MGQTFIVFTPTNDMRALHPAEVVFFRYCAERKQWEVILSTQLPVVLRRGMTAEQIIKYSPCFVQIHQSYIINIDYLMIIKDNKCMLYPPFDNVTELFVSRKYKKELQDRFCL
;
A
#
# COMPACT_ATOMS: atom_id res chain seq x y z
N MET A 1 -8.81 -13.04 -2.14
CA MET A 1 -7.88 -13.63 -3.09
C MET A 1 -7.58 -12.67 -4.18
N GLY A 2 -6.34 -12.50 -4.48
CA GLY A 2 -5.92 -11.64 -5.55
C GLY A 2 -5.06 -12.40 -6.53
N GLN A 3 -4.96 -11.85 -7.71
CA GLN A 3 -4.10 -12.38 -8.75
C GLN A 3 -2.67 -11.93 -8.50
N THR A 4 -1.71 -12.84 -8.66
CA THR A 4 -0.29 -12.51 -8.61
C THR A 4 0.01 -11.40 -9.62
N PHE A 5 0.80 -10.44 -9.22
CA PHE A 5 1.23 -9.35 -10.10
C PHE A 5 2.76 -9.24 -10.08
N ILE A 6 3.28 -8.56 -11.09
CA ILE A 6 4.73 -8.41 -11.25
C ILE A 6 5.10 -6.95 -11.11
N VAL A 7 6.14 -6.69 -10.32
CA VAL A 7 6.74 -5.37 -10.18
C VAL A 7 8.17 -5.39 -10.71
N PHE A 8 8.64 -4.23 -11.15
CA PHE A 8 10.03 -4.06 -11.57
C PHE A 8 10.83 -3.43 -10.45
N THR A 9 11.99 -4.00 -10.17
CA THR A 9 12.94 -3.45 -9.20
C THR A 9 13.79 -2.36 -9.86
N PRO A 10 14.56 -1.59 -9.08
CA PRO A 10 15.44 -0.57 -9.66
C PRO A 10 16.48 -1.12 -10.63
N THR A 11 16.82 -2.39 -10.53
CA THR A 11 17.75 -3.05 -11.44
C THR A 11 17.05 -3.75 -12.60
N ASN A 12 15.75 -3.46 -12.79
CA ASN A 12 14.92 -4.02 -13.86
C ASN A 12 14.67 -5.52 -13.75
N ASP A 13 14.85 -6.08 -12.57
CA ASP A 13 14.41 -7.45 -12.32
C ASP A 13 12.89 -7.45 -12.16
N MET A 14 12.25 -8.52 -12.59
CA MET A 14 10.83 -8.71 -12.39
C MET A 14 10.60 -9.57 -11.15
N ARG A 15 9.77 -9.08 -10.25
CA ARG A 15 9.44 -9.81 -9.04
C ARG A 15 7.95 -10.04 -8.96
N ALA A 16 7.56 -11.30 -8.77
CA ALA A 16 6.16 -11.67 -8.61
C ALA A 16 5.76 -11.52 -7.15
N LEU A 17 4.63 -10.85 -6.92
CA LEU A 17 4.07 -10.65 -5.59
C LEU A 17 2.61 -11.08 -5.58
N HIS A 18 2.19 -11.64 -4.47
CA HIS A 18 0.79 -11.97 -4.24
C HIS A 18 0.17 -10.87 -3.39
N PRO A 19 -1.03 -10.36 -3.74
CA PRO A 19 -1.65 -9.28 -2.96
C PRO A 19 -1.76 -9.57 -1.47
N ALA A 20 -1.99 -10.83 -1.09
CA ALA A 20 -2.11 -11.20 0.32
C ALA A 20 -0.83 -10.98 1.11
N GLU A 21 0.33 -10.92 0.44
CA GLU A 21 1.62 -10.66 1.08
C GLU A 21 1.87 -9.18 1.34
N VAL A 22 1.14 -8.32 0.65
CA VAL A 22 1.39 -6.87 0.68
C VAL A 22 0.62 -6.23 1.82
N VAL A 23 1.34 -5.58 2.73
CA VAL A 23 0.72 -4.86 3.85
C VAL A 23 0.40 -3.43 3.44
N PHE A 24 1.38 -2.72 2.91
CA PHE A 24 1.16 -1.38 2.37
C PHE A 24 2.33 -0.97 1.48
N PHE A 25 2.11 0.12 0.73
CA PHE A 25 3.14 0.76 -0.10
C PHE A 25 3.46 2.13 0.50
N ARG A 26 4.73 2.48 0.49
CA ARG A 26 5.20 3.76 0.98
C ARG A 26 6.03 4.45 -0.07
N TYR A 27 5.79 5.75 -0.28
CA TYR A 27 6.58 6.54 -1.22
C TYR A 27 7.70 7.26 -0.49
N CYS A 28 8.91 7.11 -0.99
CA CYS A 28 10.08 7.82 -0.49
C CYS A 28 10.34 9.03 -1.38
N ALA A 29 10.06 10.23 -0.87
CA ALA A 29 10.20 11.46 -1.65
C ALA A 29 11.64 11.75 -2.03
N GLU A 30 12.59 11.42 -1.17
CA GLU A 30 14.01 11.65 -1.43
C GLU A 30 14.51 10.84 -2.62
N ARG A 31 14.10 9.59 -2.72
CA ARG A 31 14.52 8.67 -3.77
C ARG A 31 13.57 8.67 -4.95
N LYS A 32 12.37 9.24 -4.79
CA LYS A 32 11.29 9.24 -5.79
C LYS A 32 10.92 7.83 -6.20
N GLN A 33 10.81 6.96 -5.22
CA GLN A 33 10.48 5.54 -5.42
C GLN A 33 9.45 5.08 -4.42
N TRP A 34 8.59 4.16 -4.87
CA TRP A 34 7.69 3.44 -3.98
C TRP A 34 8.39 2.21 -3.41
N GLU A 35 7.99 1.84 -2.22
CA GLU A 35 8.49 0.67 -1.52
C GLU A 35 7.30 -0.18 -1.09
N VAL A 36 7.39 -1.49 -1.28
CA VAL A 36 6.33 -2.44 -0.88
C VAL A 36 6.72 -3.05 0.45
N ILE A 37 5.86 -2.92 1.44
CA ILE A 37 6.06 -3.53 2.75
C ILE A 37 5.33 -4.87 2.75
N LEU A 38 6.08 -5.94 2.92
CA LEU A 38 5.58 -7.32 2.84
C LEU A 38 5.41 -7.92 4.22
N SER A 39 4.51 -8.88 4.35
CA SER A 39 4.18 -9.49 5.64
C SER A 39 5.27 -10.39 6.19
N THR A 40 6.00 -11.09 5.33
CA THR A 40 6.97 -12.10 5.78
C THR A 40 8.35 -11.94 5.18
N GLN A 41 8.57 -10.89 4.40
CA GLN A 41 9.84 -10.67 3.71
C GLN A 41 10.29 -9.23 3.87
N LEU A 42 11.54 -8.96 3.49
CA LEU A 42 12.07 -7.61 3.49
C LEU A 42 11.33 -6.75 2.46
N PRO A 43 11.26 -5.42 2.71
CA PRO A 43 10.63 -4.52 1.75
C PRO A 43 11.26 -4.61 0.37
N VAL A 44 10.43 -4.39 -0.65
CA VAL A 44 10.88 -4.37 -2.03
C VAL A 44 10.74 -2.95 -2.57
N VAL A 45 11.84 -2.40 -3.06
CA VAL A 45 11.84 -1.07 -3.69
C VAL A 45 11.44 -1.24 -5.15
N LEU A 46 10.50 -0.42 -5.62
CA LEU A 46 10.08 -0.43 -7.00
C LEU A 46 10.93 0.54 -7.81
N ARG A 47 11.05 0.28 -9.13
CA ARG A 47 11.81 1.19 -9.99
C ARG A 47 11.15 2.56 -10.01
N ARG A 48 11.94 3.58 -10.34
CA ARG A 48 11.43 4.95 -10.45
C ARG A 48 10.39 5.08 -11.54
N GLY A 49 9.52 6.06 -11.40
CA GLY A 49 8.50 6.34 -12.39
C GLY A 49 7.18 5.63 -12.16
N MET A 50 7.09 4.75 -11.15
CA MET A 50 5.81 4.15 -10.81
C MET A 50 4.89 5.19 -10.18
N THR A 51 3.64 5.21 -10.61
CA THR A 51 2.63 6.10 -10.04
C THR A 51 1.71 5.34 -9.09
N ALA A 52 1.08 6.08 -8.18
CA ALA A 52 0.08 5.49 -7.29
C ALA A 52 -1.06 4.83 -8.08
N GLU A 53 -1.47 5.46 -9.19
CA GLU A 53 -2.54 4.91 -10.03
C GLU A 53 -2.18 3.55 -10.61
N GLN A 54 -0.92 3.37 -11.01
CA GLN A 54 -0.46 2.08 -11.52
C GLN A 54 -0.47 1.02 -10.42
N ILE A 55 -0.07 1.42 -9.21
CA ILE A 55 -0.01 0.50 -8.08
C ILE A 55 -1.40 0.01 -7.68
N ILE A 56 -2.37 0.91 -7.58
CA ILE A 56 -3.72 0.51 -7.15
C ILE A 56 -4.41 -0.39 -8.17
N LYS A 57 -3.94 -0.39 -9.41
CA LYS A 57 -4.48 -1.29 -10.44
C LYS A 57 -4.01 -2.73 -10.29
N TYR A 58 -2.98 -2.98 -9.49
CA TYR A 58 -2.51 -4.34 -9.28
C TYR A 58 -3.54 -5.22 -8.58
N SER A 59 -4.37 -4.63 -7.71
CA SER A 59 -5.38 -5.38 -6.98
C SER A 59 -6.46 -4.46 -6.45
N PRO A 60 -7.74 -4.91 -6.44
CA PRO A 60 -8.82 -4.10 -5.88
C PRO A 60 -8.73 -3.92 -4.36
N CYS A 61 -7.88 -4.68 -3.68
CA CYS A 61 -7.70 -4.49 -2.24
C CYS A 61 -6.71 -3.36 -1.90
N PHE A 62 -6.04 -2.79 -2.88
CA PHE A 62 -5.12 -1.67 -2.64
C PHE A 62 -5.88 -0.35 -2.74
N VAL A 63 -5.78 0.46 -1.70
CA VAL A 63 -6.46 1.76 -1.64
C VAL A 63 -5.49 2.83 -1.17
N GLN A 64 -5.49 3.95 -1.89
CA GLN A 64 -4.64 5.08 -1.52
C GLN A 64 -5.30 5.85 -0.38
N ILE A 65 -4.53 6.11 0.67
CA ILE A 65 -5.01 6.84 1.86
C ILE A 65 -4.32 8.18 2.05
N HIS A 66 -3.21 8.36 1.37
CA HIS A 66 -2.34 9.53 1.51
C HIS A 66 -1.52 9.64 0.24
N GLN A 67 -0.98 10.82 -0.04
CA GLN A 67 -0.13 11.01 -1.19
C GLN A 67 1.03 9.99 -1.23
N SER A 68 1.51 9.60 -0.05
CA SER A 68 2.67 8.71 0.07
C SER A 68 2.34 7.31 0.58
N TYR A 69 1.06 6.96 0.73
CA TYR A 69 0.68 5.66 1.28
C TYR A 69 -0.49 5.03 0.55
N ILE A 70 -0.32 3.75 0.24
CA ILE A 70 -1.37 2.89 -0.31
C ILE A 70 -1.43 1.68 0.61
N ILE A 71 -2.60 1.37 1.16
CA ILE A 71 -2.73 0.22 2.06
C ILE A 71 -3.45 -0.93 1.37
N ASN A 72 -3.20 -2.13 1.89
CA ASN A 72 -4.03 -3.27 1.59
C ASN A 72 -5.18 -3.25 2.60
N ILE A 73 -6.40 -3.08 2.10
CA ILE A 73 -7.59 -2.94 2.95
C ILE A 73 -7.81 -4.17 3.85
N ASP A 74 -7.32 -5.34 3.41
CA ASP A 74 -7.50 -6.57 4.18
C ASP A 74 -6.70 -6.57 5.49
N TYR A 75 -5.70 -5.72 5.61
CA TYR A 75 -4.92 -5.60 6.85
C TYR A 75 -5.45 -4.52 7.79
N LEU A 76 -6.41 -3.72 7.33
CA LEU A 76 -6.93 -2.61 8.12
C LEU A 76 -7.87 -3.11 9.20
N MET A 77 -7.59 -2.72 10.45
CA MET A 77 -8.44 -3.04 11.59
C MET A 77 -9.38 -1.88 11.91
N ILE A 78 -8.85 -0.67 12.04
CA ILE A 78 -9.64 0.49 12.41
C ILE A 78 -8.97 1.78 11.94
N ILE A 79 -9.80 2.77 11.62
CA ILE A 79 -9.33 4.14 11.40
C ILE A 79 -9.90 5.00 12.51
N LYS A 80 -9.02 5.60 13.30
CA LYS A 80 -9.41 6.47 14.40
C LYS A 80 -8.59 7.75 14.33
N ASP A 81 -9.28 8.89 14.35
CA ASP A 81 -8.62 10.22 14.24
C ASP A 81 -7.72 10.29 13.00
N ASN A 82 -8.22 9.78 11.87
CA ASN A 82 -7.52 9.74 10.59
C ASN A 82 -6.23 8.90 10.60
N LYS A 83 -6.05 8.08 11.60
CA LYS A 83 -4.91 7.19 11.71
C LYS A 83 -5.35 5.75 11.48
N CYS A 84 -4.67 5.05 10.58
CA CYS A 84 -4.94 3.65 10.32
C CYS A 84 -4.21 2.76 11.30
N MET A 85 -4.93 1.83 11.92
CA MET A 85 -4.35 0.78 12.73
C MET A 85 -4.57 -0.55 12.01
N LEU A 86 -3.52 -1.32 11.89
CA LEU A 86 -3.56 -2.61 11.20
C LEU A 86 -3.73 -3.73 12.21
N TYR A 87 -4.23 -4.87 11.71
CA TYR A 87 -4.31 -6.08 12.54
C TYR A 87 -2.92 -6.55 12.97
N PRO A 88 -2.79 -7.16 14.16
CA PRO A 88 -1.53 -7.77 14.55
C PRO A 88 -1.09 -8.83 13.53
N PRO A 89 0.21 -8.99 13.31
CA PRO A 89 1.32 -8.40 14.04
C PRO A 89 1.77 -7.03 13.54
N PHE A 90 0.96 -6.37 12.70
CA PHE A 90 1.34 -5.07 12.10
C PHE A 90 0.75 -3.88 12.86
N ASP A 91 0.22 -4.10 14.04
CA ASP A 91 -0.36 -3.06 14.88
C ASP A 91 0.68 -2.07 15.42
N ASN A 92 1.96 -2.37 15.25
CA ASN A 92 3.05 -1.46 15.60
C ASN A 92 3.36 -0.43 14.49
N VAL A 93 2.74 -0.56 13.33
CA VAL A 93 2.90 0.43 12.27
C VAL A 93 2.10 1.68 12.64
N THR A 94 2.78 2.82 12.74
CA THR A 94 2.16 4.05 13.25
C THR A 94 2.19 5.20 12.27
N GLU A 95 2.68 4.98 11.07
CA GLU A 95 2.88 6.04 10.08
C GLU A 95 1.71 6.27 9.11
N LEU A 96 0.68 5.46 9.18
CA LEU A 96 -0.39 5.47 8.19
C LEU A 96 -1.51 6.44 8.56
N PHE A 97 -1.56 7.57 7.87
CA PHE A 97 -2.58 8.58 8.05
C PHE A 97 -3.44 8.70 6.81
N VAL A 98 -4.75 8.91 7.01
CA VAL A 98 -5.67 9.16 5.90
C VAL A 98 -5.76 10.67 5.70
N SER A 99 -5.34 11.17 4.54
CA SER A 99 -5.47 12.58 4.25
C SER A 99 -6.90 12.90 3.82
N ARG A 100 -7.29 14.15 3.99
CA ARG A 100 -8.64 14.60 3.66
C ARG A 100 -9.02 14.27 2.22
N LYS A 101 -8.08 14.45 1.30
CA LYS A 101 -8.32 14.22 -0.12
C LYS A 101 -8.75 12.78 -0.42
N TYR A 102 -8.19 11.82 0.29
CA TYR A 102 -8.43 10.40 0.02
C TYR A 102 -9.51 9.78 0.89
N LYS A 103 -9.94 10.48 1.93
CA LYS A 103 -10.92 9.94 2.88
C LYS A 103 -12.26 9.63 2.23
N LYS A 104 -12.68 10.50 1.33
CA LYS A 104 -13.97 10.35 0.66
C LYS A 104 -14.00 9.08 -0.20
N GLU A 105 -12.94 8.84 -0.96
CA GLU A 105 -12.86 7.64 -1.80
C GLU A 105 -12.90 6.38 -0.96
N LEU A 106 -12.20 6.40 0.16
CA LEU A 106 -12.19 5.28 1.08
C LEU A 106 -13.60 4.99 1.60
N GLN A 107 -14.33 6.04 1.98
CA GLN A 107 -15.70 5.89 2.44
C GLN A 107 -16.63 5.41 1.33
N ASP A 108 -16.49 5.98 0.14
CA ASP A 108 -17.35 5.62 -1.00
C ASP A 108 -17.18 4.17 -1.42
N ARG A 109 -15.96 3.65 -1.33
CA ARG A 109 -15.67 2.27 -1.76
C ARG A 109 -15.98 1.22 -0.71
N PHE A 110 -15.80 1.53 0.57
CA PHE A 110 -15.80 0.52 1.62
C PHE A 110 -16.82 0.74 2.74
N CYS A 111 -17.43 1.91 2.83
CA CYS A 111 -18.47 2.16 3.82
C CYS A 111 -19.85 1.83 3.24
N LEU A 112 -20.67 1.24 4.08
CA LEU A 112 -22.05 0.94 3.72
C LEU A 112 -22.99 2.05 4.16
#